data_4bb0cbc68716da141c718a7891745c34
#
_entry.id   4bb0cbc68716da141c718a7891745c34
#
_cell.length_a   1.000
_cell.length_b   1.000
_cell.length_c   1.000
_cell.angle_alpha   90.00
_cell.angle_beta   90.00
_cell.angle_gamma   90.00
#
_symmetry.space_group_name_H-M   'P 1'
#
loop_
_entity.id
_entity.type
_entity.pdbx_description
1 polymer ?
#
loop_
_entity_poly.entity_id
_entity_poly.type
_entity_poly.pdbx_seq_one_letter_code
_entity_poly.pdbx_strand_id
1 'polypeptide(L)'
;MRVSSPPLQISSPGGEVNITNDGATILKMMEVAHPTAKMLVDLSKSQDVEAGDGTTSVTVIAGSLLNQAEMLLQKGIHPTVISESFLLAAKKSTEILKAMSVPVDLNDRELLVKAASTSLNSKVISNNATLLAPLAVDAMLSVIDPNTASNIDLNDIKVVKRLGGTIDDTELVNGMVFTLKASRAAGGPTKVANAKIALVQFCLSAPKTDIEQ
;
A
#
# COMPACT_ATOMS: atom_id res chain seq x y z
N MET A 1 -13.84 0.72 20.90
CA MET A 1 -13.66 -0.70 20.61
C MET A 1 -13.74 -0.86 19.10
N ARG A 2 -12.61 -0.92 18.39
CA ARG A 2 -12.59 -1.16 16.95
C ARG A 2 -12.80 -2.66 16.74
N VAL A 3 -13.90 -3.03 16.15
CA VAL A 3 -14.11 -4.40 15.67
C VAL A 3 -13.24 -4.53 14.41
N SER A 4 -12.11 -5.21 14.52
CA SER A 4 -11.35 -5.60 13.35
C SER A 4 -12.22 -6.55 12.54
N SER A 5 -12.61 -6.14 11.34
CA SER A 5 -13.31 -7.05 10.42
C SER A 5 -12.42 -8.28 10.19
N PRO A 6 -12.97 -9.49 10.20
CA PRO A 6 -12.20 -10.68 9.89
C PRO A 6 -11.61 -10.54 8.47
N PRO A 7 -10.40 -11.08 8.24
CA PRO A 7 -9.80 -11.05 6.90
C PRO A 7 -10.71 -11.78 5.92
N LEU A 8 -10.89 -11.20 4.74
CA LEU A 8 -11.64 -11.83 3.66
C LEU A 8 -10.71 -12.74 2.86
N GLN A 9 -11.15 -13.96 2.64
CA GLN A 9 -10.47 -14.90 1.76
C GLN A 9 -11.08 -14.80 0.36
N ILE A 10 -10.25 -14.45 -0.62
CA ILE A 10 -10.64 -14.38 -2.03
C ILE A 10 -9.84 -15.42 -2.78
N SER A 11 -10.52 -16.31 -3.51
CA SER A 11 -9.86 -17.25 -4.44
C SER A 11 -10.06 -16.77 -5.87
N SER A 12 -8.95 -16.68 -6.63
CA SER A 12 -9.00 -16.40 -8.06
C SER A 12 -9.34 -17.69 -8.85
N PRO A 13 -9.80 -17.56 -10.10
CA PRO A 13 -10.06 -18.73 -10.96
C PRO A 13 -8.83 -19.62 -11.18
N GLY A 14 -7.63 -19.12 -10.97
CA GLY A 14 -6.36 -19.87 -11.02
C GLY A 14 -6.00 -20.64 -9.75
N GLY A 15 -6.87 -20.66 -8.73
CA GLY A 15 -6.63 -21.36 -7.47
C GLY A 15 -5.76 -20.63 -6.46
N GLU A 16 -5.31 -19.41 -6.75
CA GLU A 16 -4.61 -18.57 -5.77
C GLU A 16 -5.59 -18.06 -4.72
N VAL A 17 -5.21 -18.20 -3.47
CA VAL A 17 -5.99 -17.72 -2.32
C VAL A 17 -5.30 -16.51 -1.71
N ASN A 18 -5.99 -15.38 -1.69
CA ASN A 18 -5.54 -14.17 -1.04
C ASN A 18 -6.39 -13.89 0.20
N ILE A 19 -5.71 -13.68 1.33
CA ILE A 19 -6.35 -13.32 2.60
C ILE A 19 -5.95 -11.88 2.91
N THR A 20 -6.93 -10.97 2.88
CA THR A 20 -6.65 -9.54 3.05
C THR A 20 -7.82 -8.81 3.70
N ASN A 21 -7.53 -7.69 4.37
CA ASN A 21 -8.50 -6.71 4.87
C ASN A 21 -8.45 -5.41 4.04
N ASP A 22 -7.60 -5.35 3.03
CA ASP A 22 -7.44 -4.16 2.22
C ASP A 22 -8.57 -4.06 1.18
N GLY A 23 -9.35 -2.96 1.27
CA GLY A 23 -10.50 -2.74 0.39
C GLY A 23 -10.13 -2.60 -1.07
N ALA A 24 -9.00 -1.95 -1.39
CA ALA A 24 -8.56 -1.79 -2.77
C ALA A 24 -8.20 -3.15 -3.39
N THR A 25 -7.45 -3.99 -2.66
CA THR A 25 -7.12 -5.35 -3.10
C THR A 25 -8.36 -6.21 -3.27
N ILE A 26 -9.30 -6.16 -2.31
CA ILE A 26 -10.56 -6.92 -2.37
C ILE A 26 -11.35 -6.53 -3.62
N LEU A 27 -11.59 -5.24 -3.82
CA LEU A 27 -12.39 -4.73 -4.94
C LEU A 27 -11.70 -4.98 -6.29
N LYS A 28 -10.37 -4.91 -6.35
CA LYS A 28 -9.60 -5.21 -7.56
C LYS A 28 -9.73 -6.67 -7.99
N MET A 29 -9.81 -7.58 -7.02
CA MET A 29 -9.93 -9.03 -7.27
C MET A 29 -11.37 -9.45 -7.56
N MET A 30 -12.36 -8.62 -7.23
CA MET A 30 -13.76 -8.88 -7.58
C MET A 30 -13.99 -8.65 -9.07
N GLU A 31 -14.63 -9.60 -9.73
CA GLU A 31 -15.08 -9.45 -11.13
C GLU A 31 -16.33 -8.57 -11.17
N VAL A 32 -16.12 -7.26 -11.33
CA VAL A 32 -17.22 -6.29 -11.42
C VAL A 32 -17.56 -6.08 -12.89
N ALA A 33 -18.76 -6.50 -13.32
CA ALA A 33 -19.21 -6.38 -14.69
C ALA A 33 -19.76 -4.98 -15.00
N HIS A 34 -20.49 -4.36 -14.08
CA HIS A 34 -21.19 -3.10 -14.31
C HIS A 34 -20.24 -1.90 -14.39
N PRO A 35 -20.30 -1.06 -15.44
CA PRO A 35 -19.36 0.06 -15.60
C PRO A 35 -19.37 1.06 -14.44
N THR A 36 -20.54 1.43 -13.93
CA THR A 36 -20.64 2.36 -12.80
C THR A 36 -20.06 1.77 -11.51
N ALA A 37 -20.19 0.46 -11.29
CA ALA A 37 -19.59 -0.20 -10.15
C ALA A 37 -18.05 -0.24 -10.28
N LYS A 38 -17.51 -0.31 -11.51
CA LYS A 38 -16.06 -0.16 -11.76
C LYS A 38 -15.54 1.19 -11.29
N MET A 39 -16.32 2.27 -11.42
CA MET A 39 -15.94 3.59 -10.92
C MET A 39 -15.70 3.59 -9.39
N LEU A 40 -16.46 2.79 -8.63
CA LEU A 40 -16.22 2.64 -7.18
C LEU A 40 -14.94 1.84 -6.89
N VAL A 41 -14.61 0.87 -7.73
CA VAL A 41 -13.33 0.15 -7.66
C VAL A 41 -12.17 1.10 -7.94
N ASP A 42 -12.29 1.92 -8.98
CA ASP A 42 -11.26 2.92 -9.34
C ASP A 42 -11.13 4.00 -8.25
N LEU A 43 -12.22 4.39 -7.60
CA LEU A 43 -12.20 5.30 -6.45
C LEU A 43 -11.39 4.72 -5.29
N SER A 44 -11.61 3.46 -4.95
CA SER A 44 -10.84 2.76 -3.92
C SER A 44 -9.35 2.66 -4.27
N LYS A 45 -9.05 2.37 -5.54
CA LYS A 45 -7.68 2.31 -6.05
C LYS A 45 -6.99 3.68 -6.01
N SER A 46 -7.70 4.75 -6.36
CA SER A 46 -7.16 6.12 -6.28
C SER A 46 -6.82 6.49 -4.84
N GLN A 47 -7.67 6.11 -3.88
CA GLN A 47 -7.41 6.31 -2.45
C GLN A 47 -6.16 5.54 -1.99
N ASP A 48 -5.95 4.32 -2.51
CA ASP A 48 -4.78 3.51 -2.20
C ASP A 48 -3.48 4.17 -2.70
N VAL A 49 -3.50 4.72 -3.91
CA VAL A 49 -2.34 5.41 -4.49
C VAL A 49 -2.02 6.72 -3.75
N GLU A 50 -3.04 7.51 -3.39
CA GLU A 50 -2.85 8.83 -2.78
C GLU A 50 -2.50 8.77 -1.29
N ALA A 51 -3.13 7.86 -0.55
CA ALA A 51 -3.03 7.82 0.92
C ALA A 51 -2.60 6.47 1.48
N GLY A 52 -2.74 5.37 0.72
CA GLY A 52 -2.41 4.01 1.17
C GLY A 52 -3.30 3.47 2.29
N ASP A 53 -4.31 4.23 2.74
CA ASP A 53 -5.25 3.82 3.78
C ASP A 53 -6.65 4.41 3.52
N GLY A 54 -7.67 3.87 4.21
CA GLY A 54 -9.04 4.33 4.07
C GLY A 54 -9.75 3.86 2.80
N THR A 55 -9.21 2.90 2.07
CA THR A 55 -9.73 2.34 0.81
C THR A 55 -11.15 1.79 0.94
N THR A 56 -11.44 1.09 2.04
CA THR A 56 -12.78 0.61 2.37
C THR A 56 -13.68 1.77 2.79
N SER A 57 -13.17 2.70 3.60
CA SER A 57 -13.95 3.83 4.13
C SER A 57 -14.46 4.73 3.01
N VAL A 58 -13.64 5.07 2.03
CA VAL A 58 -14.04 5.93 0.90
C VAL A 58 -15.14 5.27 0.07
N THR A 59 -15.07 3.96 -0.13
CA THR A 59 -16.10 3.20 -0.88
C THR A 59 -17.42 3.15 -0.13
N VAL A 60 -17.38 2.93 1.20
CA VAL A 60 -18.58 2.92 2.05
C VAL A 60 -19.24 4.30 2.09
N ILE A 61 -18.45 5.37 2.20
CA ILE A 61 -18.97 6.75 2.18
C ILE A 61 -19.62 7.05 0.82
N ALA A 62 -18.96 6.69 -0.30
CA ALA A 62 -19.51 6.87 -1.64
C ALA A 62 -20.82 6.11 -1.81
N GLY A 63 -20.88 4.85 -1.38
CA GLY A 63 -22.09 4.04 -1.41
C GLY A 63 -23.23 4.64 -0.56
N SER A 64 -22.92 5.15 0.62
CA SER A 64 -23.90 5.84 1.47
C SER A 64 -24.44 7.12 0.84
N LEU A 65 -23.57 7.93 0.21
CA LEU A 65 -23.99 9.14 -0.50
C LEU A 65 -24.87 8.80 -1.71
N LEU A 66 -24.54 7.75 -2.47
CA LEU A 66 -25.36 7.30 -3.60
C LEU A 66 -26.74 6.81 -3.15
N ASN A 67 -26.81 6.10 -2.05
CA ASN A 67 -28.10 5.66 -1.47
C ASN A 67 -28.98 6.86 -1.07
N GLN A 68 -28.39 7.89 -0.43
CA GLN A 68 -29.12 9.12 -0.12
C GLN A 68 -29.52 9.89 -1.38
N ALA A 69 -28.67 9.91 -2.40
CA ALA A 69 -29.01 10.52 -3.70
C ALA A 69 -30.18 9.82 -4.37
N GLU A 70 -30.28 8.51 -4.30
CA GLU A 70 -31.43 7.73 -4.82
C GLU A 70 -32.74 8.18 -4.13
N MET A 71 -32.70 8.30 -2.80
CA MET A 71 -33.89 8.76 -2.04
C MET A 71 -34.33 10.18 -2.43
N LEU A 72 -33.38 11.07 -2.74
CA LEU A 72 -33.65 12.43 -3.21
C LEU A 72 -34.22 12.45 -4.62
N LEU A 73 -33.73 11.59 -5.52
CA LEU A 73 -34.26 11.40 -6.87
C LEU A 73 -35.72 10.91 -6.83
N GLN A 74 -36.04 9.97 -5.94
CA GLN A 74 -37.41 9.49 -5.74
C GLN A 74 -38.38 10.59 -5.26
N LYS A 75 -37.86 11.61 -4.54
CA LYS A 75 -38.60 12.81 -4.15
C LYS A 75 -38.73 13.83 -5.26
N GLY A 76 -38.21 13.57 -6.46
CA GLY A 76 -38.30 14.44 -7.62
C GLY A 76 -37.24 15.53 -7.71
N ILE A 77 -36.19 15.47 -6.89
CA ILE A 77 -35.07 16.42 -6.97
C ILE A 77 -34.20 16.07 -8.18
N HIS A 78 -33.89 17.08 -8.99
CA HIS A 78 -33.11 16.87 -10.21
C HIS A 78 -31.65 16.44 -9.90
N PRO A 79 -31.06 15.49 -10.65
CA PRO A 79 -29.70 14.99 -10.40
C PRO A 79 -28.62 16.07 -10.35
N THR A 80 -28.74 17.10 -11.19
CA THR A 80 -27.78 18.22 -11.23
C THR A 80 -27.74 18.97 -9.89
N VAL A 81 -28.89 19.22 -9.27
CA VAL A 81 -28.97 19.89 -7.97
C VAL A 81 -28.32 19.07 -6.88
N ILE A 82 -28.50 17.75 -6.90
CA ILE A 82 -27.87 16.82 -5.97
C ILE A 82 -26.34 16.85 -6.14
N SER A 83 -25.87 16.79 -7.39
CA SER A 83 -24.43 16.81 -7.71
C SER A 83 -23.77 18.12 -7.27
N GLU A 84 -24.38 19.27 -7.60
CA GLU A 84 -23.88 20.59 -7.17
C GLU A 84 -23.84 20.72 -5.64
N SER A 85 -24.87 20.23 -4.96
CA SER A 85 -24.91 20.21 -3.49
C SER A 85 -23.81 19.36 -2.88
N PHE A 86 -23.51 18.21 -3.49
CA PHE A 86 -22.39 17.36 -3.05
C PHE A 86 -21.04 18.04 -3.26
N LEU A 87 -20.82 18.75 -4.37
CA LEU A 87 -19.60 19.52 -4.61
C LEU A 87 -19.42 20.63 -3.57
N LEU A 88 -20.48 21.36 -3.23
CA LEU A 88 -20.43 22.37 -2.17
C LEU A 88 -20.14 21.76 -0.80
N ALA A 89 -20.77 20.63 -0.50
CA ALA A 89 -20.53 19.89 0.75
C ALA A 89 -19.09 19.38 0.83
N ALA A 90 -18.54 18.85 -0.28
CA ALA A 90 -17.16 18.39 -0.34
C ALA A 90 -16.17 19.53 -0.07
N LYS A 91 -16.37 20.69 -0.70
CA LYS A 91 -15.56 21.89 -0.46
C LYS A 91 -15.58 22.31 1.01
N LYS A 92 -16.79 22.37 1.60
CA LYS A 92 -16.95 22.76 3.00
C LYS A 92 -16.34 21.74 3.97
N SER A 93 -16.50 20.45 3.67
CA SER A 93 -15.90 19.37 4.46
C SER A 93 -14.37 19.45 4.45
N THR A 94 -13.78 19.75 3.29
CA THR A 94 -12.33 19.93 3.17
C THR A 94 -11.81 21.09 3.99
N GLU A 95 -12.52 22.22 4.01
CA GLU A 95 -12.18 23.38 4.87
C GLU A 95 -12.22 23.00 6.35
N ILE A 96 -13.27 22.31 6.78
CA ILE A 96 -13.43 21.88 8.17
C ILE A 96 -12.34 20.90 8.56
N LEU A 97 -12.05 19.88 7.71
CA LEU A 97 -11.02 18.89 7.97
C LEU A 97 -9.62 19.52 8.08
N LYS A 98 -9.31 20.50 7.23
CA LYS A 98 -8.05 21.26 7.33
C LYS A 98 -7.95 22.04 8.64
N ALA A 99 -9.05 22.64 9.10
CA ALA A 99 -9.07 23.38 10.37
C ALA A 99 -8.96 22.45 11.60
N MET A 100 -9.43 21.21 11.49
CA MET A 100 -9.38 20.21 12.55
C MET A 100 -8.10 19.37 12.55
N SER A 101 -7.33 19.41 11.47
CA SER A 101 -6.12 18.60 11.34
C SER A 101 -5.05 19.05 12.33
N VAL A 102 -4.38 18.10 12.94
CA VAL A 102 -3.21 18.35 13.78
C VAL A 102 -1.97 18.26 12.88
N PRO A 103 -1.11 19.30 12.84
CA PRO A 103 0.11 19.25 12.06
C PRO A 103 1.04 18.15 12.60
N VAL A 104 1.62 17.41 11.69
CA VAL A 104 2.60 16.36 12.00
C VAL A 104 3.99 16.89 11.72
N ASP A 105 4.88 16.87 12.73
CA ASP A 105 6.28 17.15 12.55
C ASP A 105 7.00 15.85 12.14
N LEU A 106 7.69 15.87 11.00
CA LEU A 106 8.47 14.72 10.52
C LEU A 106 9.68 14.40 11.40
N ASN A 107 10.09 15.33 12.26
CA ASN A 107 11.14 15.10 13.26
C ASN A 107 10.63 14.38 14.52
N ASP A 108 9.32 14.37 14.76
CA ASP A 108 8.72 13.65 15.89
C ASP A 108 8.48 12.17 15.52
N ARG A 109 9.50 11.34 15.72
CA ARG A 109 9.44 9.91 15.47
C ARG A 109 8.33 9.21 16.24
N GLU A 110 8.04 9.63 17.47
CA GLU A 110 6.99 8.97 18.27
C GLU A 110 5.60 9.21 17.69
N LEU A 111 5.35 10.42 17.20
CA LEU A 111 4.10 10.76 16.54
C LEU A 111 3.92 9.96 15.25
N LEU A 112 4.99 9.83 14.46
CA LEU A 112 4.99 9.02 13.24
C LEU A 112 4.72 7.55 13.52
N VAL A 113 5.35 6.98 14.56
CA VAL A 113 5.12 5.58 14.98
C VAL A 113 3.66 5.38 15.43
N LYS A 114 3.07 6.34 16.16
CA LYS A 114 1.65 6.27 16.55
C LYS A 114 0.73 6.29 15.32
N ALA A 115 1.03 7.14 14.34
CA ALA A 115 0.27 7.21 13.09
C ALA A 115 0.36 5.89 12.30
N ALA A 116 1.57 5.36 12.11
CA ALA A 116 1.81 4.07 11.46
C ALA A 116 1.13 2.91 12.21
N SER A 117 1.22 2.86 13.52
CA SER A 117 0.55 1.85 14.35
C SER A 117 -0.98 1.93 14.20
N THR A 118 -1.54 3.14 14.09
CA THR A 118 -2.99 3.31 13.89
C THR A 118 -3.43 2.72 12.55
N SER A 119 -2.67 2.90 11.49
CA SER A 119 -2.93 2.29 10.18
C SER A 119 -2.79 0.77 10.23
N LEU A 120 -1.71 0.24 10.80
CA LEU A 120 -1.45 -1.20 10.91
C LEU A 120 -2.50 -1.93 11.75
N ASN A 121 -3.05 -1.30 12.79
CA ASN A 121 -4.10 -1.87 13.63
C ASN A 121 -5.41 -2.18 12.90
N SER A 122 -5.62 -1.63 11.71
CA SER A 122 -6.76 -1.95 10.86
C SER A 122 -6.50 -3.11 9.90
N LYS A 123 -5.28 -3.64 9.86
CA LYS A 123 -4.83 -4.68 8.93
C LYS A 123 -4.70 -6.06 9.61
N VAL A 124 -4.52 -7.11 8.82
CA VAL A 124 -4.33 -8.50 9.29
C VAL A 124 -3.16 -8.61 10.28
N ILE A 125 -2.14 -7.78 10.09
CA ILE A 125 -0.91 -7.75 10.88
C ILE A 125 -1.01 -6.90 12.16
N SER A 126 -2.22 -6.57 12.63
CA SER A 126 -2.45 -5.73 13.81
C SER A 126 -1.71 -6.22 15.06
N ASN A 127 -1.59 -7.53 15.24
CA ASN A 127 -0.87 -8.13 16.38
C ASN A 127 0.62 -7.80 16.41
N ASN A 128 1.22 -7.50 15.25
CA ASN A 128 2.62 -7.18 15.09
C ASN A 128 2.87 -5.67 14.85
N ALA A 129 1.85 -4.83 15.05
CA ALA A 129 1.95 -3.39 14.80
C ALA A 129 3.03 -2.72 15.68
N THR A 130 3.25 -3.20 16.90
CA THR A 130 4.28 -2.69 17.81
C THR A 130 5.70 -2.91 17.30
N LEU A 131 5.94 -3.99 16.56
CA LEU A 131 7.22 -4.29 15.92
C LEU A 131 7.34 -3.57 14.57
N LEU A 132 6.31 -3.66 13.73
CA LEU A 132 6.38 -3.22 12.33
C LEU A 132 6.25 -1.70 12.17
N ALA A 133 5.53 -1.00 13.07
CA ALA A 133 5.37 0.45 12.95
C ALA A 133 6.70 1.21 13.12
N PRO A 134 7.55 0.92 14.13
CA PRO A 134 8.86 1.54 14.22
C PRO A 134 9.75 1.24 13.00
N LEU A 135 9.77 -0.02 12.53
CA LEU A 135 10.56 -0.42 11.36
C LEU A 135 10.12 0.33 10.09
N ALA A 136 8.82 0.47 9.88
CA ALA A 136 8.28 1.21 8.74
C ALA A 136 8.66 2.69 8.79
N VAL A 137 8.55 3.32 9.96
CA VAL A 137 8.94 4.73 10.15
C VAL A 137 10.44 4.92 9.94
N ASP A 138 11.27 4.06 10.50
CA ASP A 138 12.73 4.14 10.34
C ASP A 138 13.14 3.92 8.88
N ALA A 139 12.49 3.01 8.16
CA ALA A 139 12.71 2.81 6.73
C ALA A 139 12.34 4.07 5.92
N MET A 140 11.20 4.69 6.22
CA MET A 140 10.78 5.93 5.55
C MET A 140 11.73 7.09 5.84
N LEU A 141 12.10 7.29 7.09
CA LEU A 141 13.02 8.36 7.49
C LEU A 141 14.44 8.18 6.94
N SER A 142 14.84 6.95 6.60
CA SER A 142 16.14 6.71 5.95
C SER A 142 16.20 7.16 4.48
N VAL A 143 15.05 7.31 3.83
CA VAL A 143 14.94 7.67 2.40
C VAL A 143 14.67 9.15 2.19
N ILE A 144 14.00 9.80 3.14
CA ILE A 144 13.59 11.20 3.03
C ILE A 144 14.50 12.14 3.83
N ASP A 145 14.64 13.39 3.34
CA ASP A 145 15.14 14.50 4.15
C ASP A 145 13.92 15.20 4.80
N PRO A 146 13.79 15.15 6.14
CA PRO A 146 12.63 15.70 6.85
C PRO A 146 12.39 17.20 6.58
N ASN A 147 13.41 17.95 6.18
CA ASN A 147 13.32 19.38 5.97
C ASN A 147 12.81 19.78 4.58
N THR A 148 12.99 18.91 3.59
CA THR A 148 12.69 19.22 2.18
C THR A 148 11.61 18.32 1.58
N ALA A 149 11.34 17.17 2.20
CA ALA A 149 10.44 16.16 1.65
C ALA A 149 8.97 16.60 1.74
N SER A 150 8.30 16.64 0.60
CA SER A 150 6.85 16.78 0.50
C SER A 150 6.17 15.46 0.16
N ASN A 151 6.91 14.48 -0.32
CA ASN A 151 6.41 13.16 -0.71
C ASN A 151 7.55 12.12 -0.61
N ILE A 152 7.21 10.83 -0.64
CA ILE A 152 8.14 9.71 -0.61
C ILE A 152 7.88 8.79 -1.81
N ASP A 153 8.95 8.34 -2.48
CA ASP A 153 8.84 7.28 -3.47
C ASP A 153 9.00 5.92 -2.78
N LEU A 154 7.92 5.15 -2.75
CA LEU A 154 7.91 3.81 -2.13
C LEU A 154 8.79 2.81 -2.88
N ASN A 155 9.21 3.09 -4.12
CA ASN A 155 10.14 2.24 -4.86
C ASN A 155 11.55 2.27 -4.28
N ASP A 156 11.90 3.29 -3.52
CA ASP A 156 13.18 3.40 -2.84
C ASP A 156 13.28 2.48 -1.61
N ILE A 157 12.12 1.97 -1.13
CA ILE A 157 12.06 1.03 -0.01
C ILE A 157 11.73 -0.37 -0.53
N LYS A 158 12.74 -1.23 -0.57
CA LYS A 158 12.59 -2.59 -1.08
C LYS A 158 12.22 -3.59 0.02
N VAL A 159 10.98 -4.08 -0.03
CA VAL A 159 10.50 -5.14 0.85
C VAL A 159 10.85 -6.51 0.25
N VAL A 160 11.69 -7.27 0.93
CA VAL A 160 12.12 -8.61 0.52
C VAL A 160 11.43 -9.67 1.39
N LYS A 161 10.61 -10.51 0.76
CA LYS A 161 9.92 -11.61 1.44
C LYS A 161 10.80 -12.86 1.47
N ARG A 162 10.96 -13.45 2.66
CA ARG A 162 11.70 -14.72 2.86
C ARG A 162 10.80 -15.75 3.52
N LEU A 163 10.91 -16.99 3.04
CA LEU A 163 10.26 -18.13 3.69
C LEU A 163 11.21 -18.71 4.76
N GLY A 164 10.65 -19.23 5.84
CA GLY A 164 11.37 -19.96 6.87
C GLY A 164 11.67 -19.20 8.15
N GLY A 165 10.97 -18.10 8.43
CA GLY A 165 11.01 -17.35 9.68
C GLY A 165 9.61 -16.96 10.16
N THR A 166 9.55 -16.21 11.24
CA THR A 166 8.34 -15.57 11.77
C THR A 166 8.30 -14.09 11.37
N ILE A 167 7.16 -13.42 11.60
CA ILE A 167 7.04 -11.97 11.38
C ILE A 167 7.99 -11.22 12.33
N ASP A 168 8.26 -11.77 13.51
CA ASP A 168 9.15 -11.16 14.51
C ASP A 168 10.61 -11.11 14.05
N ASP A 169 11.00 -11.92 13.07
CA ASP A 169 12.32 -11.90 12.44
C ASP A 169 12.48 -10.80 11.39
N THR A 170 11.46 -9.95 11.21
CA THR A 170 11.50 -8.82 10.26
C THR A 170 12.46 -7.76 10.76
N GLU A 171 13.44 -7.40 9.94
CA GLU A 171 14.47 -6.42 10.27
C GLU A 171 14.66 -5.37 9.17
N LEU A 172 15.07 -4.18 9.56
CA LEU A 172 15.49 -3.12 8.63
C LEU A 172 16.98 -3.28 8.32
N VAL A 173 17.30 -3.52 7.05
CA VAL A 173 18.69 -3.60 6.58
C VAL A 173 19.10 -2.26 5.98
N ASN A 174 20.09 -1.63 6.60
CA ASN A 174 20.70 -0.40 6.07
C ASN A 174 21.67 -0.77 4.93
N GLY A 175 21.14 -0.92 3.72
CA GLY A 175 21.90 -1.34 2.56
C GLY A 175 21.07 -2.09 1.53
N MET A 176 21.74 -2.90 0.71
CA MET A 176 21.11 -3.65 -0.37
C MET A 176 20.91 -5.11 0.04
N VAL A 177 19.70 -5.63 -0.18
CA VAL A 177 19.37 -7.05 0.03
C VAL A 177 19.29 -7.76 -1.31
N PHE A 178 20.15 -8.73 -1.52
CA PHE A 178 20.15 -9.58 -2.70
C PHE A 178 19.34 -10.85 -2.43
N THR A 179 18.37 -11.13 -3.29
CA THR A 179 17.53 -12.33 -3.20
C THR A 179 18.21 -13.56 -3.80
N LEU A 180 19.17 -13.33 -4.69
CA LEU A 180 19.91 -14.40 -5.35
C LEU A 180 21.08 -14.85 -4.47
N LYS A 181 21.19 -16.17 -4.28
CA LYS A 181 22.35 -16.75 -3.61
C LYS A 181 23.50 -16.84 -4.61
N ALA A 182 24.72 -16.60 -4.16
CA ALA A 182 25.89 -16.94 -4.94
C ALA A 182 25.86 -18.44 -5.28
N SER A 183 26.00 -18.78 -6.58
CA SER A 183 25.95 -20.15 -7.02
C SER A 183 27.16 -20.91 -6.49
N ARG A 184 26.95 -21.86 -5.58
CA ARG A 184 28.00 -22.75 -5.10
C ARG A 184 28.48 -23.73 -6.19
N ALA A 185 27.65 -23.96 -7.21
CA ALA A 185 27.98 -24.83 -8.33
C ALA A 185 29.15 -24.33 -9.21
N ALA A 186 29.42 -23.01 -9.15
CA ALA A 186 30.52 -22.39 -9.88
C ALA A 186 31.89 -22.50 -9.15
N GLY A 187 31.93 -23.04 -7.93
CA GLY A 187 33.18 -23.21 -7.17
C GLY A 187 33.86 -21.89 -6.75
N GLY A 188 33.14 -20.78 -6.85
CA GLY A 188 33.67 -19.46 -6.51
C GLY A 188 33.79 -19.24 -5.00
N PRO A 189 34.61 -18.27 -4.57
CA PRO A 189 34.76 -17.91 -3.16
C PRO A 189 33.47 -17.30 -2.62
N THR A 190 33.11 -17.62 -1.37
CA THR A 190 31.94 -17.08 -0.67
C THR A 190 32.22 -15.73 0.00
N LYS A 191 33.51 -15.37 0.15
CA LYS A 191 33.97 -14.10 0.75
C LYS A 191 35.26 -13.66 0.09
N VAL A 192 35.33 -12.44 -0.34
CA VAL A 192 36.54 -11.82 -0.92
C VAL A 192 36.81 -10.54 -0.13
N ALA A 193 37.94 -10.49 0.56
CA ALA A 193 38.42 -9.29 1.25
C ALA A 193 39.13 -8.36 0.27
N ASN A 194 38.97 -7.02 0.43
CA ASN A 194 39.56 -6.01 -0.44
C ASN A 194 39.26 -6.23 -1.93
N ALA A 195 38.01 -6.60 -2.23
CA ALA A 195 37.57 -6.91 -3.57
C ALA A 195 37.67 -5.71 -4.52
N LYS A 196 38.16 -5.93 -5.73
CA LYS A 196 37.98 -5.00 -6.86
C LYS A 196 36.72 -5.41 -7.59
N ILE A 197 35.75 -4.47 -7.67
CA ILE A 197 34.43 -4.73 -8.23
C ILE A 197 34.34 -4.08 -9.61
N ALA A 198 34.06 -4.88 -10.64
CA ALA A 198 33.73 -4.39 -11.98
C ALA A 198 32.21 -4.40 -12.15
N LEU A 199 31.61 -3.26 -12.49
CA LEU A 199 30.20 -3.14 -12.86
C LEU A 199 30.11 -3.19 -14.39
N VAL A 200 29.43 -4.20 -14.92
CA VAL A 200 29.26 -4.39 -16.36
C VAL A 200 27.77 -4.42 -16.71
N GLN A 201 27.41 -3.78 -17.82
CA GLN A 201 26.02 -3.71 -18.31
C GLN A 201 25.74 -4.73 -19.43
N PHE A 202 26.60 -5.69 -19.62
CA PHE A 202 26.45 -6.74 -20.64
C PHE A 202 26.53 -8.12 -20.01
N CYS A 203 26.00 -9.10 -20.72
CA CYS A 203 25.97 -10.50 -20.28
C CYS A 203 27.35 -11.13 -20.50
N LEU A 204 27.97 -11.67 -19.44
CA LEU A 204 29.23 -12.42 -19.53
C LEU A 204 29.03 -13.87 -19.99
N SER A 205 27.81 -14.37 -20.01
CA SER A 205 27.49 -15.71 -20.50
C SER A 205 27.54 -15.75 -22.02
N ALA A 206 28.00 -16.87 -22.59
CA ALA A 206 27.87 -17.07 -24.01
C ALA A 206 26.40 -17.02 -24.45
N PRO A 207 26.10 -16.41 -25.62
CA PRO A 207 24.72 -16.38 -26.12
C PRO A 207 24.21 -17.82 -26.26
N LYS A 208 22.98 -18.06 -25.79
CA LYS A 208 22.33 -19.36 -26.04
C LYS A 208 22.15 -19.52 -27.55
N THR A 209 22.68 -20.57 -28.09
CA THR A 209 22.34 -20.99 -29.44
C THR A 209 20.95 -21.60 -29.39
N ASP A 210 19.99 -21.02 -30.10
CA ASP A 210 18.73 -21.67 -30.37
C ASP A 210 19.03 -22.87 -31.29
N ILE A 211 18.68 -24.04 -30.81
CA ILE A 211 18.68 -25.23 -31.66
C ILE A 211 17.42 -25.15 -32.49
N GLU A 212 17.51 -24.58 -33.68
CA GLU A 212 16.49 -24.77 -34.69
C GLU A 212 16.43 -26.26 -35.04
N GLN A 213 15.30 -26.91 -34.74
CA GLN A 213 14.96 -28.23 -35.23
C GLN A 213 14.37 -28.14 -36.63
#